data_37e2ef0b4e2d55338647f48d092aec7f
#
_entry.id   37e2ef0b4e2d55338647f48d092aec7f
#
_cell.length_a   1.000
_cell.length_b   1.000
_cell.length_c   1.000
_cell.angle_alpha   90.00
_cell.angle_beta   90.00
_cell.angle_gamma   90.00
#
_symmetry.space_group_name_H-M   'P 1'
#
loop_
_entity.id
_entity.type
_entity.pdbx_description
1 polymer ?
#
loop_
_entity_poly.entity_id
_entity_poly.type
_entity_poly.pdbx_seq_one_letter_code
_entity_poly.pdbx_strand_id
1 'polypeptide(L)'
;MTSSTTSESLSHPATAGAPVRLDGSFGEGGGQILRTSLALSALTGRPLRLEKIRAGREKPGLKRQHLTAVKAAAAVCGARVEGAELGSMALAFDPGAIRGGSFRFDVGSAGSAILVAQTVLPVLLRAPEPSEVAITGGTHVPWAPCWEFFAESYLPLVRAMGARVEAQIESIGFHPAGGGRIRLRVEPVHAEDVRPFALAERGALRRARVTAVVSGIPLGIAESEADILQEKFPELSLERDVREVDSPGPGNAVWMTLEYERVTAVFSEVGSYDLSRKVVAHRVMNAARKYLKTGAPVGPHLADQLVVPIVALPGEGSFVKGKDTLHETTNWEVVRAFLPDARIEREAEPDCASATLRIALAEPGGKV
;
A
#
# COMPACT_ATOMS: atom_id res chain seq x y z
N MET A 1 -42.67 3.01 -21.42
CA MET A 1 -41.49 3.77 -21.87
C MET A 1 -40.47 3.67 -20.75
N THR A 2 -39.62 2.67 -20.79
CA THR A 2 -38.57 2.44 -19.82
C THR A 2 -37.29 3.06 -20.37
N SER A 3 -36.88 4.18 -19.79
CA SER A 3 -35.59 4.80 -20.10
C SER A 3 -34.47 3.97 -19.46
N SER A 4 -33.69 3.26 -20.24
CA SER A 4 -32.46 2.66 -19.81
C SER A 4 -31.38 3.75 -19.71
N THR A 5 -31.05 4.15 -18.52
CA THR A 5 -29.84 4.93 -18.23
C THR A 5 -28.62 4.01 -18.41
N THR A 6 -27.93 4.16 -19.52
CA THR A 6 -26.59 3.60 -19.71
C THR A 6 -25.63 4.32 -18.78
N SER A 7 -25.13 3.62 -17.77
CA SER A 7 -24.05 4.11 -16.92
C SER A 7 -22.78 4.23 -17.77
N GLU A 8 -22.28 5.44 -17.96
CA GLU A 8 -20.99 5.67 -18.60
C GLU A 8 -19.87 5.11 -17.70
N SER A 9 -19.18 4.08 -18.20
CA SER A 9 -17.97 3.58 -17.57
C SER A 9 -16.85 4.59 -17.75
N LEU A 10 -16.06 4.83 -16.73
CA LEU A 10 -14.88 5.72 -16.73
C LEU A 10 -13.72 5.16 -17.61
N SER A 11 -14.01 4.61 -18.77
CA SER A 11 -13.00 4.11 -19.70
C SER A 11 -12.26 5.30 -20.32
N HIS A 12 -11.00 5.50 -19.95
CA HIS A 12 -10.10 6.36 -20.73
C HIS A 12 -9.76 5.64 -22.01
N PRO A 13 -9.83 6.30 -23.19
CA PRO A 13 -9.34 5.71 -24.43
C PRO A 13 -7.83 5.50 -24.27
N ALA A 14 -7.37 4.30 -24.61
CA ALA A 14 -5.96 3.96 -24.67
C ALA A 14 -5.30 4.76 -25.81
N THR A 15 -4.89 6.00 -25.54
CA THR A 15 -3.96 6.71 -26.42
C THR A 15 -2.59 6.12 -26.15
N ALA A 16 -2.08 5.32 -27.10
CA ALA A 16 -0.73 4.80 -27.09
C ALA A 16 0.27 5.98 -27.17
N GLY A 17 0.48 6.65 -26.06
CA GLY A 17 1.47 7.71 -25.89
C GLY A 17 2.89 7.11 -25.93
N ALA A 18 3.89 7.97 -26.10
CA ALA A 18 5.29 7.56 -26.00
C ALA A 18 5.55 6.83 -24.66
N PRO A 19 6.41 5.79 -24.65
CA PRO A 19 6.72 5.04 -23.44
C PRO A 19 7.29 5.95 -22.34
N VAL A 20 6.80 5.78 -21.12
CA VAL A 20 7.39 6.40 -19.92
C VAL A 20 8.68 5.65 -19.58
N ARG A 21 9.80 6.36 -19.56
CA ARG A 21 11.12 5.80 -19.24
C ARG A 21 11.52 6.22 -17.84
N LEU A 22 11.86 5.27 -17.00
CA LEU A 22 12.25 5.52 -15.60
C LEU A 22 13.55 4.80 -15.25
N ASP A 23 14.34 5.45 -14.42
CA ASP A 23 15.51 4.87 -13.77
C ASP A 23 15.10 4.29 -12.42
N GLY A 24 15.11 2.98 -12.29
CA GLY A 24 14.72 2.27 -11.06
C GLY A 24 15.71 2.40 -9.90
N SER A 25 16.85 3.09 -10.11
CA SER A 25 17.80 3.46 -9.05
C SER A 25 17.53 4.84 -8.46
N PHE A 26 16.63 5.63 -9.04
CA PHE A 26 16.29 6.98 -8.60
C PHE A 26 15.65 6.97 -7.20
N GLY A 27 15.89 8.01 -6.43
CA GLY A 27 15.25 8.27 -5.13
C GLY A 27 15.45 7.13 -4.14
N GLU A 28 14.38 6.46 -3.73
CA GLU A 28 14.43 5.31 -2.81
C GLU A 28 15.14 4.09 -3.44
N GLY A 29 15.11 4.00 -4.78
CA GLY A 29 15.84 2.97 -5.53
C GLY A 29 15.44 1.53 -5.22
N GLY A 30 14.22 1.31 -4.74
CA GLY A 30 13.70 0.00 -4.32
C GLY A 30 12.54 -0.50 -5.18
N GLY A 31 11.71 -1.31 -4.55
CA GLY A 31 10.55 -1.92 -5.22
C GLY A 31 9.35 -1.00 -5.40
N GLN A 32 9.32 0.16 -4.76
CA GLN A 32 8.20 1.10 -4.85
C GLN A 32 8.06 1.67 -6.26
N ILE A 33 9.16 2.17 -6.86
CA ILE A 33 9.15 2.70 -8.24
C ILE A 33 8.49 1.71 -9.18
N LEU A 34 8.90 0.44 -9.11
CA LEU A 34 8.32 -0.62 -9.95
C LEU A 34 6.81 -0.74 -9.73
N ARG A 35 6.35 -0.88 -8.48
CA ARG A 35 4.93 -1.11 -8.18
C ARG A 35 4.05 0.07 -8.59
N THR A 36 4.47 1.29 -8.24
CA THR A 36 3.78 2.52 -8.65
C THR A 36 3.72 2.65 -10.16
N SER A 37 4.85 2.40 -10.85
CA SER A 37 4.91 2.48 -12.32
C SER A 37 4.02 1.45 -13.01
N LEU A 38 3.94 0.23 -12.49
CA LEU A 38 3.05 -0.81 -13.02
C LEU A 38 1.58 -0.39 -12.89
N ALA A 39 1.17 0.09 -11.71
CA ALA A 39 -0.18 0.54 -11.48
C ALA A 39 -0.54 1.73 -12.39
N LEU A 40 0.33 2.74 -12.47
CA LEU A 40 0.10 3.92 -13.31
C LEU A 40 0.14 3.58 -14.80
N SER A 41 1.03 2.70 -15.24
CA SER A 41 1.05 2.23 -16.64
C SER A 41 -0.29 1.57 -17.00
N ALA A 42 -0.81 0.68 -16.16
CA ALA A 42 -2.11 0.04 -16.37
C ALA A 42 -3.26 1.06 -16.36
N LEU A 43 -3.26 2.02 -15.43
CA LEU A 43 -4.31 3.03 -15.28
C LEU A 43 -4.34 4.03 -16.44
N THR A 44 -3.17 4.44 -16.95
CA THR A 44 -3.04 5.45 -18.01
C THR A 44 -2.98 4.89 -19.43
N GLY A 45 -2.82 3.57 -19.57
CA GLY A 45 -2.58 2.94 -20.86
C GLY A 45 -1.21 3.25 -21.47
N ARG A 46 -0.31 3.94 -20.76
CA ARG A 46 1.00 4.35 -21.25
C ARG A 46 2.04 3.24 -21.04
N PRO A 47 2.78 2.83 -22.09
CA PRO A 47 3.85 1.83 -21.95
C PRO A 47 4.94 2.30 -20.96
N LEU A 48 5.53 1.37 -20.21
CA LEU A 48 6.62 1.59 -19.28
C LEU A 48 7.91 0.94 -19.80
N ARG A 49 9.02 1.66 -19.65
CA ARG A 49 10.39 1.13 -19.80
C ARG A 49 11.15 1.49 -18.51
N LEU A 50 11.40 0.48 -17.69
CA LEU A 50 12.06 0.65 -16.40
C LEU A 50 13.45 -0.02 -16.47
N GLU A 51 14.49 0.73 -16.19
CA GLU A 51 15.88 0.26 -16.18
C GLU A 51 16.47 0.35 -14.79
N LYS A 52 17.61 -0.29 -14.56
CA LYS A 52 18.37 -0.29 -13.30
C LYS A 52 17.50 -0.63 -12.07
N ILE A 53 16.58 -1.59 -12.25
CA ILE A 53 15.66 -2.01 -11.19
C ILE A 53 16.43 -2.41 -9.95
N ARG A 54 16.23 -1.67 -8.85
CA ARG A 54 16.86 -1.90 -7.55
C ARG A 54 18.40 -1.97 -7.61
N ALA A 55 19.02 -1.21 -8.51
CA ALA A 55 20.48 -1.28 -8.74
C ALA A 55 21.30 -0.94 -7.48
N GLY A 56 20.81 -0.04 -6.61
CA GLY A 56 21.47 0.33 -5.35
C GLY A 56 21.27 -0.65 -4.19
N ARG A 57 20.58 -1.78 -4.40
CA ARG A 57 20.34 -2.76 -3.34
C ARG A 57 21.39 -3.88 -3.37
N GLU A 58 21.71 -4.45 -2.22
CA GLU A 58 22.65 -5.60 -2.09
C GLU A 58 22.36 -6.73 -3.09
N LYS A 59 21.08 -7.02 -3.33
CA LYS A 59 20.62 -7.97 -4.36
C LYS A 59 19.76 -7.21 -5.35
N PRO A 60 20.34 -6.66 -6.43
CA PRO A 60 19.61 -5.86 -7.42
C PRO A 60 18.65 -6.70 -8.26
N GLY A 61 17.86 -6.05 -9.11
CA GLY A 61 16.90 -6.66 -10.00
C GLY A 61 15.62 -7.16 -9.32
N LEU A 62 14.77 -7.84 -10.10
CA LEU A 62 13.49 -8.36 -9.65
C LEU A 62 13.68 -9.52 -8.67
N LYS A 63 13.13 -9.41 -7.45
CA LYS A 63 12.94 -10.55 -6.54
C LYS A 63 11.56 -11.17 -6.75
N ARG A 64 11.25 -12.33 -6.12
CA ARG A 64 9.98 -13.05 -6.26
C ARG A 64 8.76 -12.16 -6.11
N GLN A 65 8.65 -11.36 -5.04
CA GLN A 65 7.50 -10.46 -4.86
C GLN A 65 7.38 -9.39 -5.97
N HIS A 66 8.52 -8.89 -6.50
CA HIS A 66 8.51 -7.92 -7.60
C HIS A 66 8.01 -8.58 -8.88
N LEU A 67 8.51 -9.77 -9.17
CA LEU A 67 8.06 -10.56 -10.32
C LEU A 67 6.57 -10.90 -10.22
N THR A 68 6.08 -11.24 -9.01
CA THR A 68 4.65 -11.49 -8.79
C THR A 68 3.84 -10.21 -8.98
N ALA A 69 4.33 -9.05 -8.53
CA ALA A 69 3.65 -7.77 -8.78
C ALA A 69 3.59 -7.45 -10.29
N VAL A 70 4.66 -7.70 -11.06
CA VAL A 70 4.67 -7.57 -12.53
C VAL A 70 3.62 -8.48 -13.17
N LYS A 71 3.63 -9.77 -12.81
CA LYS A 71 2.67 -10.77 -13.34
C LYS A 71 1.24 -10.42 -12.97
N ALA A 72 1.01 -9.95 -11.75
CA ALA A 72 -0.30 -9.54 -11.27
C ALA A 72 -0.82 -8.31 -12.03
N ALA A 73 0.01 -7.27 -12.17
CA ALA A 73 -0.34 -6.09 -12.96
C ALA A 73 -0.62 -6.46 -14.42
N ALA A 74 0.20 -7.33 -15.02
CA ALA A 74 -0.03 -7.81 -16.38
C ALA A 74 -1.33 -8.59 -16.51
N ALA A 75 -1.67 -9.43 -15.53
CA ALA A 75 -2.89 -10.21 -15.54
C ALA A 75 -4.15 -9.35 -15.52
N VAL A 76 -4.16 -8.28 -14.69
CA VAL A 76 -5.34 -7.41 -14.52
C VAL A 76 -5.53 -6.40 -15.65
N CYS A 77 -4.55 -6.20 -16.52
CA CYS A 77 -4.70 -5.31 -17.67
C CYS A 77 -4.27 -5.93 -19.02
N GLY A 78 -4.04 -7.25 -19.07
CA GLY A 78 -3.67 -7.93 -20.33
C GLY A 78 -2.38 -7.42 -20.95
N ALA A 79 -1.40 -7.00 -20.14
CA ALA A 79 -0.17 -6.40 -20.65
C ALA A 79 0.77 -7.42 -21.33
N ARG A 80 1.51 -6.96 -22.34
CA ARG A 80 2.72 -7.63 -22.81
C ARG A 80 3.90 -7.19 -21.95
N VAL A 81 4.73 -8.15 -21.58
CA VAL A 81 5.86 -7.88 -20.67
C VAL A 81 7.11 -8.56 -21.20
N GLU A 82 8.21 -7.81 -21.24
CA GLU A 82 9.56 -8.33 -21.49
C GLU A 82 10.44 -8.06 -20.28
N GLY A 83 11.38 -8.96 -19.97
CA GLY A 83 12.26 -8.84 -18.81
C GLY A 83 11.60 -9.23 -17.48
N ALA A 84 10.46 -9.93 -17.49
CA ALA A 84 9.78 -10.43 -16.29
C ALA A 84 10.43 -11.71 -15.77
N GLU A 85 11.70 -11.63 -15.35
CA GLU A 85 12.52 -12.74 -14.85
C GLU A 85 13.20 -12.36 -13.54
N LEU A 86 13.50 -13.37 -12.72
CA LEU A 86 14.22 -13.14 -11.48
C LEU A 86 15.61 -12.54 -11.77
N GLY A 87 15.95 -11.49 -11.05
CA GLY A 87 17.21 -10.77 -11.20
C GLY A 87 17.23 -9.77 -12.35
N SER A 88 16.22 -9.72 -13.20
CA SER A 88 16.16 -8.75 -14.29
C SER A 88 16.26 -7.31 -13.78
N MET A 89 17.15 -6.55 -14.39
CA MET A 89 17.39 -5.13 -14.10
C MET A 89 16.62 -4.20 -15.04
N ALA A 90 15.95 -4.74 -16.05
CA ALA A 90 15.15 -3.97 -17.00
C ALA A 90 13.81 -4.64 -17.24
N LEU A 91 12.78 -3.82 -17.48
CA LEU A 91 11.41 -4.27 -17.72
C LEU A 91 10.79 -3.39 -18.82
N ALA A 92 10.19 -4.03 -19.81
CA ALA A 92 9.24 -3.40 -20.70
C ALA A 92 7.84 -3.92 -20.35
N PHE A 93 6.88 -3.00 -20.16
CA PHE A 93 5.51 -3.31 -19.80
C PHE A 93 4.59 -2.49 -20.69
N ASP A 94 3.87 -3.16 -21.59
CA ASP A 94 2.94 -2.55 -22.53
C ASP A 94 1.51 -2.94 -22.12
N PRO A 95 0.78 -2.04 -21.42
CA PRO A 95 -0.53 -2.36 -20.87
C PRO A 95 -1.57 -2.55 -21.97
N GLY A 96 -2.49 -3.47 -21.74
CA GLY A 96 -3.74 -3.62 -22.49
C GLY A 96 -4.93 -3.02 -21.73
N ALA A 97 -6.13 -3.49 -22.03
CA ALA A 97 -7.34 -3.06 -21.34
C ALA A 97 -7.41 -3.63 -19.93
N ILE A 98 -7.81 -2.81 -18.96
CA ILE A 98 -8.11 -3.26 -17.61
C ILE A 98 -9.31 -4.21 -17.66
N ARG A 99 -9.26 -5.27 -16.86
CA ARG A 99 -10.30 -6.28 -16.76
C ARG A 99 -10.49 -6.74 -15.33
N GLY A 100 -11.72 -7.07 -14.98
CA GLY A 100 -12.06 -7.72 -13.72
C GLY A 100 -11.96 -9.25 -13.84
N GLY A 101 -12.53 -9.93 -12.86
CA GLY A 101 -12.60 -11.37 -12.81
C GLY A 101 -11.85 -12.00 -11.64
N SER A 102 -11.54 -13.29 -11.74
CA SER A 102 -10.92 -14.05 -10.65
C SER A 102 -9.43 -14.24 -10.90
N PHE A 103 -8.60 -13.78 -9.95
CA PHE A 103 -7.14 -13.82 -10.03
C PHE A 103 -6.54 -14.55 -8.84
N ARG A 104 -5.50 -15.34 -9.10
CA ARG A 104 -4.74 -16.03 -8.06
C ARG A 104 -3.25 -15.81 -8.29
N PHE A 105 -2.56 -15.32 -7.25
CA PHE A 105 -1.13 -15.04 -7.32
C PHE A 105 -0.42 -15.74 -6.15
N ASP A 106 0.68 -16.38 -6.46
CA ASP A 106 1.56 -16.98 -5.46
C ASP A 106 2.95 -16.33 -5.57
N VAL A 107 3.41 -15.75 -4.47
CA VAL A 107 4.75 -15.18 -4.39
C VAL A 107 5.82 -16.28 -4.37
N GLY A 108 5.46 -17.48 -3.93
CA GLY A 108 6.35 -18.63 -3.83
C GLY A 108 7.51 -18.43 -2.83
N SER A 109 7.33 -17.51 -1.88
CA SER A 109 8.28 -17.18 -0.81
C SER A 109 7.59 -16.31 0.24
N ALA A 110 8.30 -15.88 1.28
CA ALA A 110 7.84 -14.91 2.26
C ALA A 110 7.77 -13.44 1.73
N GLY A 111 7.88 -13.22 0.42
CA GLY A 111 7.64 -11.89 -0.15
C GLY A 111 6.21 -11.44 0.11
N SER A 112 6.01 -10.13 0.31
CA SER A 112 4.75 -9.56 0.78
C SER A 112 3.58 -9.73 -0.20
N ALA A 113 2.55 -10.42 0.24
CA ALA A 113 1.25 -10.49 -0.44
C ALA A 113 0.55 -9.11 -0.42
N ILE A 114 0.75 -8.34 0.64
CA ILE A 114 0.17 -6.99 0.79
C ILE A 114 0.68 -6.04 -0.28
N LEU A 115 1.99 -6.04 -0.55
CA LEU A 115 2.57 -5.18 -1.60
C LEU A 115 2.08 -5.57 -3.00
N VAL A 116 1.80 -6.85 -3.26
CA VAL A 116 1.16 -7.29 -4.51
C VAL A 116 -0.27 -6.79 -4.58
N ALA A 117 -1.04 -6.92 -3.49
CA ALA A 117 -2.41 -6.41 -3.40
C ALA A 117 -2.47 -4.89 -3.67
N GLN A 118 -1.60 -4.11 -3.03
CA GLN A 118 -1.51 -2.66 -3.24
C GLN A 118 -1.11 -2.26 -4.67
N THR A 119 -0.41 -3.13 -5.40
CA THR A 119 -0.08 -2.87 -6.81
C THR A 119 -1.31 -2.99 -7.70
N VAL A 120 -2.16 -4.00 -7.49
CA VAL A 120 -3.29 -4.28 -8.38
C VAL A 120 -4.59 -3.61 -7.95
N LEU A 121 -4.77 -3.32 -6.66
CA LEU A 121 -6.00 -2.74 -6.14
C LEU A 121 -6.41 -1.43 -6.84
N PRO A 122 -5.55 -0.42 -7.00
CA PRO A 122 -5.92 0.81 -7.70
C PRO A 122 -6.37 0.56 -9.15
N VAL A 123 -5.77 -0.42 -9.81
CA VAL A 123 -6.13 -0.80 -11.19
C VAL A 123 -7.51 -1.47 -11.22
N LEU A 124 -7.78 -2.40 -10.30
CA LEU A 124 -9.04 -3.11 -10.22
C LEU A 124 -10.24 -2.24 -9.83
N LEU A 125 -10.01 -1.12 -9.12
CA LEU A 125 -11.04 -0.12 -8.88
C LEU A 125 -11.59 0.50 -10.17
N ARG A 126 -10.82 0.43 -11.25
CA ARG A 126 -11.18 0.92 -12.59
C ARG A 126 -11.55 -0.22 -13.56
N ALA A 127 -11.68 -1.44 -13.07
CA ALA A 127 -12.12 -2.57 -13.90
C ALA A 127 -13.58 -2.40 -14.34
N PRO A 128 -13.98 -2.97 -15.50
CA PRO A 128 -15.36 -2.90 -15.97
C PRO A 128 -16.32 -3.84 -15.21
N GLU A 129 -15.80 -4.79 -14.46
CA GLU A 129 -16.55 -5.81 -13.72
C GLU A 129 -15.87 -6.14 -12.39
N PRO A 130 -16.60 -6.72 -11.43
CA PRO A 130 -16.04 -7.11 -10.12
C PRO A 130 -14.85 -8.05 -10.23
N SER A 131 -13.97 -7.98 -9.21
CA SER A 131 -12.79 -8.81 -9.15
C SER A 131 -12.65 -9.54 -7.82
N GLU A 132 -12.24 -10.80 -7.88
CA GLU A 132 -11.79 -11.58 -6.72
C GLU A 132 -10.30 -11.87 -6.86
N VAL A 133 -9.51 -11.51 -5.85
CA VAL A 133 -8.06 -11.69 -5.86
C VAL A 133 -7.64 -12.49 -4.65
N ALA A 134 -7.00 -13.63 -4.86
CA ALA A 134 -6.36 -14.42 -3.82
C ALA A 134 -4.84 -14.34 -3.98
N ILE A 135 -4.13 -13.99 -2.92
CA ILE A 135 -2.68 -13.85 -2.94
C ILE A 135 -2.07 -14.67 -1.81
N THR A 136 -1.15 -15.56 -2.17
CA THR A 136 -0.34 -16.35 -1.22
C THR A 136 1.05 -15.75 -1.11
N GLY A 137 1.54 -15.54 0.13
CA GLY A 137 2.86 -14.96 0.40
C GLY A 137 3.07 -14.63 1.87
N GLY A 138 3.93 -13.67 2.14
CA GLY A 138 4.09 -13.13 3.49
C GLY A 138 3.03 -12.09 3.81
N THR A 139 2.45 -12.15 5.00
CA THR A 139 1.46 -11.17 5.51
C THR A 139 2.03 -10.31 6.64
N HIS A 140 3.00 -10.87 7.37
CA HIS A 140 3.75 -10.21 8.44
C HIS A 140 5.23 -10.48 8.18
N VAL A 141 5.85 -9.59 7.43
CA VAL A 141 7.23 -9.76 6.96
C VAL A 141 7.99 -8.44 7.03
N PRO A 142 9.32 -8.48 7.23
CA PRO A 142 10.13 -7.27 7.27
C PRO A 142 10.01 -6.43 6.00
N TRP A 143 10.11 -5.11 6.15
CA TRP A 143 10.16 -4.14 5.04
C TRP A 143 8.89 -4.07 4.19
N ALA A 144 7.76 -4.49 4.74
CA ALA A 144 6.45 -4.42 4.10
C ALA A 144 5.37 -4.09 5.14
N PRO A 145 4.26 -3.48 4.73
CA PRO A 145 3.11 -3.35 5.62
C PRO A 145 2.61 -4.72 6.05
N CYS A 146 2.21 -4.84 7.32
CA CYS A 146 1.49 -6.00 7.81
C CYS A 146 0.03 -5.98 7.35
N TRP A 147 -0.68 -7.07 7.59
CA TRP A 147 -2.10 -7.16 7.25
C TRP A 147 -2.94 -6.09 7.94
N GLU A 148 -2.74 -5.86 9.23
CA GLU A 148 -3.51 -4.90 10.02
C GLU A 148 -3.32 -3.46 9.54
N PHE A 149 -2.10 -3.10 9.15
CA PHE A 149 -1.86 -1.81 8.49
C PHE A 149 -2.68 -1.68 7.20
N PHE A 150 -2.69 -2.71 6.37
CA PHE A 150 -3.47 -2.72 5.12
C PHE A 150 -4.97 -2.67 5.40
N ALA A 151 -5.47 -3.52 6.30
CA ALA A 151 -6.89 -3.67 6.57
C ALA A 151 -7.49 -2.52 7.40
N GLU A 152 -6.74 -2.00 8.39
CA GLU A 152 -7.25 -1.06 9.39
C GLU A 152 -6.82 0.40 9.13
N SER A 153 -5.66 0.63 8.47
CA SER A 153 -5.20 1.99 8.15
C SER A 153 -5.45 2.37 6.69
N TYR A 154 -5.03 1.53 5.74
CA TYR A 154 -5.04 1.85 4.32
C TYR A 154 -6.43 1.68 3.68
N LEU A 155 -7.05 0.51 3.79
CA LEU A 155 -8.34 0.23 3.12
C LEU A 155 -9.48 1.15 3.57
N PRO A 156 -9.63 1.53 4.86
CA PRO A 156 -10.68 2.46 5.25
C PRO A 156 -10.59 3.81 4.53
N LEU A 157 -9.39 4.32 4.28
CA LEU A 157 -9.19 5.56 3.55
C LEU A 157 -9.47 5.42 2.06
N VAL A 158 -9.10 4.28 1.46
CA VAL A 158 -9.46 3.97 0.06
C VAL A 158 -10.99 3.86 -0.08
N ARG A 159 -11.68 3.25 0.89
CA ARG A 159 -13.15 3.20 0.94
C ARG A 159 -13.78 4.58 1.09
N ALA A 160 -13.15 5.47 1.86
CA ALA A 160 -13.61 6.85 2.01
C ALA A 160 -13.59 7.62 0.68
N MET A 161 -12.75 7.24 -0.27
CA MET A 161 -12.70 7.78 -1.64
C MET A 161 -13.81 7.23 -2.55
N GLY A 162 -14.68 6.33 -2.04
CA GLY A 162 -15.79 5.73 -2.78
C GLY A 162 -15.56 4.27 -3.19
N ALA A 163 -14.40 3.69 -2.89
CA ALA A 163 -14.12 2.30 -3.24
C ALA A 163 -14.94 1.32 -2.40
N ARG A 164 -15.43 0.25 -3.03
CA ARG A 164 -16.06 -0.89 -2.38
C ARG A 164 -15.12 -2.08 -2.46
N VAL A 165 -14.40 -2.33 -1.36
CA VAL A 165 -13.39 -3.38 -1.24
C VAL A 165 -13.64 -4.16 0.03
N GLU A 166 -13.84 -5.47 -0.10
CA GLU A 166 -13.79 -6.40 1.01
C GLU A 166 -12.42 -7.08 1.02
N ALA A 167 -11.86 -7.28 2.18
CA ALA A 167 -10.57 -7.94 2.32
C ALA A 167 -10.54 -8.79 3.59
N GLN A 168 -9.95 -9.98 3.48
CA GLN A 168 -9.78 -10.89 4.61
C GLN A 168 -8.42 -11.57 4.56
N ILE A 169 -7.87 -11.86 5.73
CA ILE A 169 -6.74 -12.77 5.90
C ILE A 169 -7.28 -14.18 6.17
N GLU A 170 -6.87 -15.14 5.36
CA GLU A 170 -7.23 -16.55 5.52
C GLU A 170 -6.18 -17.31 6.35
N SER A 171 -4.91 -16.92 6.22
CA SER A 171 -3.81 -17.47 7.02
C SER A 171 -2.66 -16.48 7.14
N ILE A 172 -1.99 -16.52 8.27
CA ILE A 172 -0.79 -15.71 8.55
C ILE A 172 0.42 -16.38 7.90
N GLY A 173 1.32 -15.55 7.36
CA GLY A 173 2.60 -16.01 6.82
C GLY A 173 3.75 -15.13 7.29
N PHE A 174 4.65 -15.71 8.10
CA PHE A 174 5.86 -15.05 8.57
C PHE A 174 7.06 -15.30 7.65
N HIS A 175 8.09 -14.47 7.77
CA HIS A 175 9.40 -14.73 7.17
C HIS A 175 10.16 -15.75 8.02
N PRO A 176 10.88 -16.74 7.42
CA PRO A 176 11.15 -16.91 5.98
C PRO A 176 10.16 -17.81 5.24
N ALA A 177 9.24 -18.49 5.93
CA ALA A 177 8.35 -19.48 5.32
C ALA A 177 7.35 -18.89 4.33
N GLY A 178 6.73 -17.75 4.67
CA GLY A 178 5.61 -17.20 3.90
C GLY A 178 4.36 -18.05 4.04
N GLY A 179 3.65 -18.32 2.94
CA GLY A 179 2.49 -19.20 2.90
C GLY A 179 1.21 -18.62 3.50
N GLY A 180 1.25 -17.38 3.98
CA GLY A 180 0.03 -16.67 4.36
C GLY A 180 -0.84 -16.40 3.15
N ARG A 181 -2.14 -16.21 3.39
CA ARG A 181 -3.10 -15.98 2.31
C ARG A 181 -4.05 -14.86 2.65
N ILE A 182 -4.24 -13.98 1.68
CA ILE A 182 -5.22 -12.90 1.71
C ILE A 182 -6.17 -13.03 0.54
N ARG A 183 -7.40 -12.55 0.73
CA ARG A 183 -8.40 -12.45 -0.32
C ARG A 183 -8.98 -11.04 -0.35
N LEU A 184 -9.18 -10.51 -1.56
CA LEU A 184 -9.87 -9.25 -1.80
C LEU A 184 -11.03 -9.49 -2.76
N ARG A 185 -12.15 -8.80 -2.51
CA ARG A 185 -13.22 -8.59 -3.46
C ARG A 185 -13.30 -7.09 -3.74
N VAL A 186 -13.19 -6.73 -5.00
CA VAL A 186 -13.12 -5.34 -5.45
C VAL A 186 -14.26 -5.10 -6.41
N GLU A 187 -15.15 -4.17 -6.08
CA GLU A 187 -16.18 -3.70 -7.00
C GLU A 187 -15.64 -2.52 -7.84
N PRO A 188 -16.03 -2.41 -9.10
CA PRO A 188 -15.73 -1.22 -9.92
C PRO A 188 -16.21 0.05 -9.22
N VAL A 189 -15.44 1.13 -9.35
CA VAL A 189 -15.86 2.46 -8.89
C VAL A 189 -16.39 3.26 -10.08
N HIS A 190 -17.66 3.65 -10.01
CA HIS A 190 -18.29 4.50 -11.00
C HIS A 190 -18.09 5.98 -10.63
N ALA A 191 -18.27 6.89 -11.61
CA ALA A 191 -18.05 8.32 -11.39
C ALA A 191 -18.89 8.89 -10.25
N GLU A 192 -20.14 8.44 -10.12
CA GLU A 192 -21.08 8.82 -9.06
C GLU A 192 -20.69 8.32 -7.66
N ASP A 193 -19.86 7.28 -7.57
CA ASP A 193 -19.38 6.73 -6.30
C ASP A 193 -18.15 7.49 -5.77
N VAL A 194 -17.42 8.19 -6.65
CA VAL A 194 -16.20 8.89 -6.28
C VAL A 194 -16.49 10.03 -5.31
N ARG A 195 -15.67 10.11 -4.28
CA ARG A 195 -15.78 11.13 -3.24
C ARG A 195 -14.48 11.88 -3.09
N PRO A 196 -14.50 13.21 -3.00
CA PRO A 196 -13.31 13.99 -2.64
C PRO A 196 -12.76 13.50 -1.32
N PHE A 197 -11.44 13.34 -1.26
CA PHE A 197 -10.77 12.86 -0.08
C PHE A 197 -10.07 14.00 0.65
N ALA A 198 -10.46 14.25 1.91
CA ALA A 198 -9.82 15.24 2.76
C ALA A 198 -9.64 14.69 4.17
N LEU A 199 -8.39 14.67 4.66
CA LEU A 199 -8.04 14.20 6.01
C LEU A 199 -7.09 15.19 6.68
N ALA A 200 -7.67 16.20 7.33
CA ALA A 200 -6.90 17.28 7.97
C ALA A 200 -6.50 16.95 9.43
N GLU A 201 -7.27 16.13 10.13
CA GLU A 201 -7.06 15.83 11.55
C GLU A 201 -7.44 14.39 11.88
N ARG A 202 -6.93 13.88 13.00
CA ARG A 202 -7.22 12.52 13.49
C ARG A 202 -8.61 12.41 14.10
N GLY A 203 -9.11 13.48 14.73
CA GLY A 203 -10.18 13.45 15.70
C GLY A 203 -9.73 12.89 17.06
N ALA A 204 -10.68 12.61 17.94
CA ALA A 204 -10.39 12.04 19.26
C ALA A 204 -9.91 10.57 19.14
N LEU A 205 -8.98 10.17 20.01
CA LEU A 205 -8.58 8.78 20.15
C LEU A 205 -9.74 8.00 20.80
N ARG A 206 -10.26 6.99 20.12
CA ARG A 206 -11.38 6.16 20.59
C ARG A 206 -10.90 4.90 21.29
N ARG A 207 -9.82 4.31 20.75
CA ARG A 207 -9.29 3.04 21.23
C ARG A 207 -7.80 2.94 20.95
N ALA A 208 -7.08 2.34 21.89
CA ALA A 208 -5.68 1.98 21.69
C ALA A 208 -5.47 0.52 22.06
N ARG A 209 -4.77 -0.23 21.22
CA ARG A 209 -4.57 -1.67 21.39
C ARG A 209 -3.12 -2.06 21.08
N VAL A 210 -2.58 -2.98 21.86
CA VAL A 210 -1.36 -3.72 21.54
C VAL A 210 -1.74 -5.16 21.24
N THR A 211 -1.32 -5.65 20.09
CA THR A 211 -1.48 -7.05 19.72
C THR A 211 -0.11 -7.66 19.45
N ALA A 212 0.15 -8.83 20.01
CA ALA A 212 1.36 -9.59 19.78
C ALA A 212 1.01 -11.06 19.50
N VAL A 213 1.57 -11.59 18.42
CA VAL A 213 1.27 -12.95 17.99
C VAL A 213 2.56 -13.74 17.76
N VAL A 214 2.48 -15.05 18.03
CA VAL A 214 3.56 -16.01 17.77
C VAL A 214 3.03 -17.24 17.05
N SER A 215 3.90 -17.89 16.30
CA SER A 215 3.67 -19.22 15.76
C SER A 215 4.95 -20.05 15.90
N GLY A 216 4.86 -21.26 16.43
CA GLY A 216 5.97 -22.19 16.55
C GLY A 216 7.15 -21.71 17.40
N ILE A 217 6.97 -20.69 18.23
CA ILE A 217 7.94 -20.17 19.22
C ILE A 217 7.20 -19.83 20.53
N PRO A 218 7.93 -19.71 21.66
CA PRO A 218 7.30 -19.52 22.97
C PRO A 218 6.42 -18.25 23.05
N LEU A 219 5.21 -18.39 23.56
CA LEU A 219 4.24 -17.29 23.79
C LEU A 219 4.81 -16.17 24.64
N GLY A 220 5.70 -16.46 25.60
CA GLY A 220 6.37 -15.48 26.46
C GLY A 220 7.17 -14.42 25.68
N ILE A 221 7.47 -14.62 24.41
CA ILE A 221 8.08 -13.60 23.54
C ILE A 221 7.05 -12.52 23.26
N ALA A 222 5.86 -12.89 22.78
CA ALA A 222 4.76 -11.97 22.49
C ALA A 222 4.26 -11.27 23.77
N GLU A 223 4.16 -12.00 24.88
CA GLU A 223 3.80 -11.45 26.19
C GLU A 223 4.76 -10.32 26.60
N SER A 224 6.06 -10.58 26.50
CA SER A 224 7.08 -9.59 26.85
C SER A 224 7.10 -8.37 25.90
N GLU A 225 6.82 -8.54 24.61
CA GLU A 225 6.70 -7.44 23.65
C GLU A 225 5.51 -6.55 23.97
N ALA A 226 4.36 -7.15 24.30
CA ALA A 226 3.15 -6.44 24.70
C ALA A 226 3.35 -5.69 26.02
N ASP A 227 3.95 -6.34 27.03
CA ASP A 227 4.22 -5.74 28.35
C ASP A 227 5.12 -4.51 28.23
N ILE A 228 6.18 -4.58 27.41
CA ILE A 228 7.06 -3.43 27.15
C ILE A 228 6.26 -2.27 26.55
N LEU A 229 5.37 -2.52 25.60
CA LEU A 229 4.57 -1.47 24.98
C LEU A 229 3.57 -0.86 25.97
N GLN A 230 2.91 -1.65 26.80
CA GLN A 230 2.03 -1.15 27.84
C GLN A 230 2.77 -0.28 28.87
N GLU A 231 3.94 -0.73 29.32
CA GLU A 231 4.80 0.05 30.23
C GLU A 231 5.23 1.40 29.64
N LYS A 232 5.48 1.45 28.33
CA LYS A 232 5.99 2.65 27.65
C LYS A 232 4.91 3.66 27.26
N PHE A 233 3.64 3.30 27.31
CA PHE A 233 2.50 4.15 26.99
C PHE A 233 1.44 4.10 28.12
N PRO A 234 1.80 4.47 29.36
CA PRO A 234 0.85 4.42 30.48
C PRO A 234 -0.33 5.38 30.29
N GLU A 235 -0.14 6.43 29.48
CA GLU A 235 -1.17 7.41 29.13
C GLU A 235 -2.23 6.89 28.15
N LEU A 236 -1.91 5.81 27.44
CA LEU A 236 -2.81 5.20 26.47
C LEU A 236 -3.42 3.94 27.07
N SER A 237 -4.53 3.91 27.66
CA SER A 237 -5.16 2.69 28.20
C SER A 237 -5.17 1.54 27.18
N LEU A 238 -4.00 0.94 26.92
CA LEU A 238 -3.79 -0.05 25.87
C LEU A 238 -4.52 -1.35 26.20
N GLU A 239 -5.49 -1.71 25.40
CA GLU A 239 -6.04 -3.06 25.39
C GLU A 239 -4.97 -4.03 24.92
N ARG A 240 -4.89 -5.20 25.57
CA ARG A 240 -3.86 -6.20 25.32
C ARG A 240 -4.47 -7.44 24.66
N ASP A 241 -3.91 -7.84 23.53
CA ASP A 241 -4.26 -9.08 22.82
C ASP A 241 -2.96 -9.85 22.52
N VAL A 242 -2.76 -10.98 23.17
CA VAL A 242 -1.58 -11.83 22.98
C VAL A 242 -2.04 -13.25 22.75
N ARG A 243 -1.59 -13.84 21.64
CA ARG A 243 -2.06 -15.16 21.26
C ARG A 243 -1.09 -15.92 20.36
N GLU A 244 -1.20 -17.23 20.38
CA GLU A 244 -0.64 -18.10 19.34
C GLU A 244 -1.52 -18.09 18.10
N VAL A 245 -0.89 -18.20 16.92
CA VAL A 245 -1.58 -18.27 15.63
C VAL A 245 -0.98 -19.39 14.78
N ASP A 246 -1.78 -19.92 13.88
CA ASP A 246 -1.29 -20.88 12.90
C ASP A 246 -0.57 -20.18 11.74
N SER A 247 0.62 -20.66 11.42
CA SER A 247 1.41 -20.22 10.27
C SER A 247 2.25 -21.40 9.75
N PRO A 248 2.54 -21.45 8.44
CA PRO A 248 3.40 -22.49 7.86
C PRO A 248 4.83 -22.55 8.43
N GLY A 249 5.27 -21.51 9.12
CA GLY A 249 6.56 -21.48 9.77
C GLY A 249 6.58 -20.64 11.03
N PRO A 250 7.64 -20.77 11.85
CA PRO A 250 7.76 -20.02 13.09
C PRO A 250 7.92 -18.52 12.81
N GLY A 251 7.43 -17.71 13.76
CA GLY A 251 7.60 -16.27 13.70
C GLY A 251 6.79 -15.55 14.78
N ASN A 252 7.04 -14.25 14.91
CA ASN A 252 6.25 -13.36 15.73
C ASN A 252 6.08 -11.99 15.06
N ALA A 253 5.03 -11.32 15.44
CA ALA A 253 4.80 -9.93 15.13
C ALA A 253 4.11 -9.24 16.30
N VAL A 254 4.44 -7.97 16.50
CA VAL A 254 3.76 -7.10 17.46
C VAL A 254 3.38 -5.80 16.77
N TRP A 255 2.19 -5.32 17.08
CA TRP A 255 1.73 -4.03 16.58
C TRP A 255 0.89 -3.27 17.59
N MET A 256 0.93 -1.96 17.44
CA MET A 256 0.08 -1.03 18.17
C MET A 256 -0.93 -0.42 17.18
N THR A 257 -2.21 -0.49 17.52
CA THR A 257 -3.30 0.14 16.78
C THR A 257 -3.84 1.31 17.60
N LEU A 258 -3.88 2.49 16.99
CA LEU A 258 -4.49 3.69 17.53
C LEU A 258 -5.70 4.06 16.67
N GLU A 259 -6.90 3.80 17.16
CA GLU A 259 -8.16 4.09 16.46
C GLU A 259 -8.65 5.49 16.84
N TYR A 260 -8.51 6.42 15.91
CA TYR A 260 -9.09 7.75 16.03
C TYR A 260 -10.43 7.83 15.31
N GLU A 261 -11.14 8.94 15.48
CA GLU A 261 -12.44 9.14 14.84
C GLU A 261 -12.38 9.10 13.30
N ARG A 262 -11.29 9.57 12.73
CA ARG A 262 -11.15 9.75 11.27
C ARG A 262 -10.10 8.88 10.62
N VAL A 263 -9.20 8.29 11.40
CA VAL A 263 -8.11 7.47 10.90
C VAL A 263 -7.68 6.45 11.94
N THR A 264 -7.30 5.26 11.49
CA THR A 264 -6.61 4.27 12.32
C THR A 264 -5.14 4.25 11.93
N ALA A 265 -4.27 4.36 12.91
CA ALA A 265 -2.83 4.24 12.72
C ALA A 265 -2.32 2.92 13.30
N VAL A 266 -1.59 2.14 12.49
CA VAL A 266 -0.98 0.86 12.88
C VAL A 266 0.53 0.96 12.76
N PHE A 267 1.23 0.58 13.82
CA PHE A 267 2.70 0.52 13.90
C PHE A 267 3.10 -0.90 14.22
N SER A 268 3.78 -1.58 13.32
CA SER A 268 4.12 -2.99 13.45
C SER A 268 5.60 -3.26 13.28
N GLU A 269 6.05 -4.33 13.93
CA GLU A 269 7.36 -4.92 13.69
C GLU A 269 7.25 -6.44 13.75
N VAL A 270 8.12 -7.13 13.02
CA VAL A 270 8.21 -8.59 13.01
C VAL A 270 9.54 -9.01 13.64
N GLY A 271 9.50 -10.10 14.39
CA GLY A 271 10.70 -10.67 14.94
C GLY A 271 11.60 -11.36 13.90
N SER A 272 12.86 -11.46 14.25
CA SER A 272 13.83 -12.28 13.52
C SER A 272 14.85 -12.87 14.51
N TYR A 273 15.60 -13.88 14.09
CA TYR A 273 16.61 -14.50 14.95
C TYR A 273 17.65 -13.50 15.50
N ASP A 274 17.92 -12.43 14.74
CA ASP A 274 18.92 -11.42 15.10
C ASP A 274 18.35 -10.29 15.98
N LEU A 275 17.04 -10.27 16.25
CA LEU A 275 16.38 -9.24 16.99
C LEU A 275 15.87 -9.75 18.35
N SER A 276 16.29 -9.10 19.42
CA SER A 276 15.67 -9.37 20.71
C SER A 276 14.25 -8.78 20.77
N ARG A 277 13.35 -9.43 21.54
CA ARG A 277 12.00 -8.93 21.82
C ARG A 277 11.95 -7.45 22.25
N LYS A 278 12.98 -6.99 23.00
CA LYS A 278 13.09 -5.58 23.39
C LYS A 278 13.29 -4.66 22.18
N VAL A 279 14.13 -5.06 21.23
CA VAL A 279 14.36 -4.28 20.00
C VAL A 279 13.10 -4.21 19.16
N VAL A 280 12.39 -5.33 19.01
CA VAL A 280 11.13 -5.40 18.28
C VAL A 280 10.09 -4.45 18.87
N ALA A 281 9.81 -4.56 20.17
CA ALA A 281 8.88 -3.66 20.87
C ALA A 281 9.31 -2.19 20.80
N HIS A 282 10.61 -1.89 20.96
CA HIS A 282 11.10 -0.51 20.89
C HIS A 282 11.00 0.10 19.49
N ARG A 283 11.05 -0.67 18.42
CA ARG A 283 10.81 -0.16 17.06
C ARG A 283 9.36 0.28 16.89
N VAL A 284 8.39 -0.51 17.35
CA VAL A 284 6.97 -0.13 17.38
C VAL A 284 6.76 1.12 18.23
N MET A 285 7.30 1.13 19.45
CA MET A 285 7.25 2.28 20.37
C MET A 285 7.77 3.56 19.69
N ASN A 286 8.93 3.50 19.06
CA ASN A 286 9.55 4.66 18.44
C ASN A 286 8.73 5.18 17.24
N ALA A 287 8.15 4.29 16.44
CA ALA A 287 7.29 4.66 15.33
C ALA A 287 6.00 5.34 15.84
N ALA A 288 5.35 4.75 16.84
CA ALA A 288 4.14 5.31 17.44
C ALA A 288 4.41 6.68 18.10
N ARG A 289 5.50 6.82 18.86
CA ARG A 289 5.87 8.11 19.47
C ARG A 289 6.18 9.20 18.47
N LYS A 290 6.86 8.87 17.37
CA LYS A 290 7.11 9.83 16.27
C LYS A 290 5.79 10.31 15.68
N TYR A 291 4.86 9.40 15.41
CA TYR A 291 3.54 9.74 14.90
C TYR A 291 2.74 10.61 15.88
N LEU A 292 2.68 10.22 17.15
CA LEU A 292 1.96 10.98 18.19
C LEU A 292 2.44 12.43 18.29
N LYS A 293 3.76 12.66 18.18
CA LYS A 293 4.38 13.99 18.24
C LYS A 293 4.01 14.92 17.08
N THR A 294 3.66 14.38 15.92
CA THR A 294 3.38 15.23 14.74
C THR A 294 1.98 15.86 14.77
N GLY A 295 1.04 15.29 15.55
CA GLY A 295 -0.36 15.68 15.45
C GLY A 295 -1.04 15.29 14.13
N ALA A 296 -0.28 15.07 13.06
CA ALA A 296 -0.78 14.79 11.73
C ALA A 296 -1.55 13.44 11.65
N PRO A 297 -2.67 13.37 10.92
CA PRO A 297 -3.46 12.15 10.78
C PRO A 297 -2.75 11.06 9.97
N VAL A 298 -1.96 11.43 8.98
CA VAL A 298 -1.33 10.48 8.07
C VAL A 298 0.12 10.27 8.46
N GLY A 299 0.47 9.03 8.80
CA GLY A 299 1.84 8.63 9.10
C GLY A 299 2.68 8.44 7.82
N PRO A 300 4.02 8.37 7.95
CA PRO A 300 4.94 8.40 6.81
C PRO A 300 4.75 7.25 5.83
N HIS A 301 4.44 6.04 6.32
CA HIS A 301 4.22 4.88 5.46
C HIS A 301 2.83 4.86 4.81
N LEU A 302 1.87 5.58 5.36
CA LEU A 302 0.55 5.69 4.79
C LEU A 302 0.52 6.78 3.71
N ALA A 303 1.27 7.86 3.92
CA ALA A 303 1.31 9.00 3.03
C ALA A 303 1.74 8.64 1.60
N ASP A 304 2.80 7.84 1.44
CA ASP A 304 3.25 7.41 0.11
C ASP A 304 2.28 6.41 -0.54
N GLN A 305 1.56 5.61 0.25
CA GLN A 305 0.65 4.59 -0.27
C GLN A 305 -0.71 5.16 -0.70
N LEU A 306 -1.13 6.31 -0.19
CA LEU A 306 -2.38 6.96 -0.59
C LEU A 306 -2.29 7.67 -1.95
N VAL A 307 -1.10 7.99 -2.43
CA VAL A 307 -0.91 8.75 -3.68
C VAL A 307 -1.56 8.04 -4.87
N VAL A 308 -1.29 6.75 -5.06
CA VAL A 308 -1.81 6.00 -6.22
C VAL A 308 -3.33 5.82 -6.16
N PRO A 309 -3.96 5.45 -5.04
CA PRO A 309 -5.42 5.43 -4.93
C PRO A 309 -6.10 6.78 -5.23
N ILE A 310 -5.54 7.89 -4.74
CA ILE A 310 -6.07 9.23 -5.04
C ILE A 310 -6.01 9.50 -6.55
N VAL A 311 -4.91 9.17 -7.19
CA VAL A 311 -4.73 9.32 -8.64
C VAL A 311 -5.61 8.36 -9.44
N ALA A 312 -5.86 7.16 -8.94
CA ALA A 312 -6.68 6.16 -9.61
C ALA A 312 -8.15 6.54 -9.67
N LEU A 313 -8.65 7.25 -8.67
CA LEU A 313 -10.04 7.69 -8.60
C LEU A 313 -10.10 9.16 -9.04
N PRO A 314 -11.03 9.53 -9.96
CA PRO A 314 -11.15 10.92 -10.36
C PRO A 314 -11.59 11.78 -9.16
N GLY A 315 -10.96 12.93 -9.01
CA GLY A 315 -11.24 13.86 -7.91
C GLY A 315 -9.98 14.48 -7.33
N GLU A 316 -10.18 15.28 -6.34
CA GLU A 316 -9.13 15.94 -5.57
C GLU A 316 -8.92 15.22 -4.25
N GLY A 317 -7.66 15.04 -3.85
CA GLY A 317 -7.30 14.43 -2.57
C GLY A 317 -6.35 15.30 -1.78
N SER A 318 -6.62 15.47 -0.48
CA SER A 318 -5.71 16.19 0.41
C SER A 318 -5.62 15.53 1.78
N PHE A 319 -4.45 15.63 2.40
CA PHE A 319 -4.26 15.15 3.77
C PHE A 319 -3.08 15.84 4.45
N VAL A 320 -3.18 15.98 5.76
CA VAL A 320 -2.09 16.47 6.59
C VAL A 320 -1.21 15.30 7.02
N LYS A 321 0.09 15.47 6.88
CA LYS A 321 1.11 14.46 7.16
C LYS A 321 2.33 15.07 7.86
N GLY A 322 3.17 14.25 8.42
CA GLY A 322 4.46 14.67 8.98
C GLY A 322 5.47 15.04 7.87
N LYS A 323 6.76 15.00 8.23
CA LYS A 323 7.86 15.31 7.31
C LYS A 323 7.86 14.40 6.08
N ASP A 324 8.30 14.95 4.95
CA ASP A 324 8.45 14.21 3.70
C ASP A 324 9.42 13.04 3.87
N THR A 325 9.11 11.94 3.21
CA THR A 325 9.98 10.77 3.12
C THR A 325 10.53 10.64 1.70
N LEU A 326 11.67 9.96 1.58
CA LEU A 326 12.23 9.67 0.26
C LEU A 326 11.28 8.78 -0.57
N HIS A 327 10.49 7.92 0.08
CA HIS A 327 9.45 7.13 -0.56
C HIS A 327 8.36 8.00 -1.21
N GLU A 328 7.88 9.02 -0.49
CA GLU A 328 6.85 9.92 -1.01
C GLU A 328 7.36 10.75 -2.19
N THR A 329 8.53 11.41 -2.02
CA THR A 329 9.09 12.25 -3.08
C THR A 329 9.42 11.45 -4.33
N THR A 330 9.92 10.22 -4.17
CA THR A 330 10.11 9.28 -5.28
C THR A 330 8.78 8.95 -5.96
N ASN A 331 7.73 8.72 -5.18
CA ASN A 331 6.40 8.37 -5.71
C ASN A 331 5.78 9.53 -6.51
N TRP A 332 5.96 10.78 -6.04
CA TRP A 332 5.48 11.96 -6.75
C TRP A 332 6.13 12.11 -8.13
N GLU A 333 7.44 11.87 -8.24
CA GLU A 333 8.14 11.92 -9.53
C GLU A 333 7.65 10.82 -10.49
N VAL A 334 7.36 9.63 -9.98
CA VAL A 334 6.76 8.56 -10.80
C VAL A 334 5.36 8.98 -11.28
N VAL A 335 4.53 9.56 -10.41
CA VAL A 335 3.22 10.07 -10.80
C VAL A 335 3.33 11.14 -11.89
N ARG A 336 4.20 12.13 -11.72
CA ARG A 336 4.42 13.20 -12.71
C ARG A 336 4.89 12.66 -14.07
N ALA A 337 5.69 11.60 -14.07
CA ALA A 337 6.14 10.97 -15.32
C ALA A 337 4.98 10.34 -16.12
N PHE A 338 4.00 9.77 -15.44
CA PHE A 338 2.81 9.19 -16.08
C PHE A 338 1.70 10.22 -16.32
N LEU A 339 1.58 11.19 -15.45
CA LEU A 339 0.51 12.20 -15.42
C LEU A 339 1.15 13.59 -15.26
N PRO A 340 1.70 14.17 -16.36
CA PRO A 340 2.41 15.45 -16.30
C PRO A 340 1.53 16.60 -15.79
N ASP A 341 0.24 16.53 -16.01
CA ASP A 341 -0.74 17.55 -15.60
C ASP A 341 -1.24 17.37 -14.17
N ALA A 342 -0.82 16.30 -13.47
CA ALA A 342 -1.17 16.08 -12.08
C ALA A 342 -0.50 17.14 -11.19
N ARG A 343 -1.29 17.84 -10.41
CA ARG A 343 -0.82 18.79 -9.42
C ARG A 343 -0.57 18.06 -8.11
N ILE A 344 0.65 18.10 -7.63
CA ILE A 344 1.05 17.60 -6.32
C ILE A 344 1.69 18.77 -5.60
N GLU A 345 0.94 19.37 -4.69
CA GLU A 345 1.30 20.57 -3.94
C GLU A 345 1.51 20.24 -2.47
N ARG A 346 2.56 20.78 -1.90
CA ARG A 346 2.90 20.62 -0.49
C ARG A 346 2.91 21.99 0.18
N GLU A 347 2.04 22.16 1.15
CA GLU A 347 1.95 23.38 1.96
C GLU A 347 2.34 23.05 3.41
N ALA A 348 3.33 23.77 3.93
CA ALA A 348 3.76 23.59 5.32
C ALA A 348 2.69 24.13 6.27
N GLU A 349 2.37 23.36 7.30
CA GLU A 349 1.50 23.82 8.37
C GLU A 349 2.24 24.80 9.31
N PRO A 350 1.52 25.66 10.02
CA PRO A 350 2.11 26.68 10.88
C PRO A 350 3.06 26.15 11.97
N ASP A 351 2.87 24.92 12.41
CA ASP A 351 3.71 24.25 13.42
C ASP A 351 5.06 23.78 12.85
N CYS A 352 5.25 23.83 11.50
CA CYS A 352 6.42 23.33 10.78
C CYS A 352 6.76 21.84 11.01
N ALA A 353 5.94 21.12 11.77
CA ALA A 353 6.12 19.69 12.05
C ALA A 353 5.31 18.81 11.07
N SER A 354 4.32 19.42 10.43
CA SER A 354 3.41 18.80 9.47
C SER A 354 3.28 19.61 8.18
N ALA A 355 2.66 19.00 7.18
CA ALA A 355 2.36 19.64 5.91
C ALA A 355 1.07 19.07 5.32
N THR A 356 0.29 19.90 4.65
CA THR A 356 -0.81 19.44 3.81
C THR A 356 -0.25 19.04 2.44
N LEU A 357 -0.57 17.83 2.01
CA LEU A 357 -0.37 17.37 0.64
C LEU A 357 -1.70 17.43 -0.10
N ARG A 358 -1.71 18.10 -1.25
CA ARG A 358 -2.84 18.15 -2.18
C ARG A 358 -2.44 17.45 -3.46
N ILE A 359 -3.31 16.58 -3.94
CA ILE A 359 -3.14 15.86 -5.20
C ILE A 359 -4.41 16.10 -6.01
N ALA A 360 -4.28 16.64 -7.21
CA ALA A 360 -5.39 16.83 -8.12
C ALA A 360 -4.97 16.45 -9.54
N LEU A 361 -5.86 15.76 -10.26
CA LEU A 361 -5.75 15.57 -11.69
C LEU A 361 -6.34 16.79 -12.39
N ALA A 362 -5.68 17.29 -13.45
CA ALA A 362 -6.27 18.30 -14.28
C ALA A 362 -7.56 17.77 -14.92
N GLU A 363 -8.63 18.56 -14.92
CA GLU A 363 -9.85 18.18 -15.64
C GLU A 363 -9.53 17.97 -17.13
N PRO A 364 -10.01 16.89 -17.77
CA PRO A 364 -9.85 16.72 -19.20
C PRO A 364 -10.62 17.84 -19.92
N GLY A 365 -9.92 18.88 -20.37
CA GLY A 365 -10.48 19.91 -21.23
C GLY A 365 -10.66 21.31 -20.65
N GLY A 366 -10.03 21.65 -19.54
CA GLY A 366 -9.92 23.06 -19.10
C GLY A 366 -9.13 23.87 -20.16
N LYS A 367 -9.85 24.54 -21.06
CA LYS A 367 -9.25 25.57 -21.94
C LYS A 367 -8.74 26.70 -21.05
N VAL A 368 -7.46 27.03 -21.18
CA VAL A 368 -6.86 28.28 -20.76
C VAL A 368 -7.43 29.41 -21.60
#